data_0fa248f0c686f871c97cf202d2bdc6c3
#
_entry.id   0fa248f0c686f871c97cf202d2bdc6c3
#
_cell.length_a   1.000
_cell.length_b   1.000
_cell.length_c   1.000
_cell.angle_alpha   90.00
_cell.angle_beta   90.00
_cell.angle_gamma   90.00
#
_symmetry.space_group_name_H-M   'P 1'
#
loop_
_entity.id
_entity.type
_entity.pdbx_description
1 polymer ?
#
loop_
_entity_poly.entity_id
_entity_poly.type
_entity_poly.pdbx_seq_one_letter_code
_entity_poly.pdbx_strand_id
1 'polypeptide(L)'
;MLLPFLFLPSLILAEVADYGTPPKGINPTLYSVDDKVIQLDESTFNETIFCTRSDCPSYLVEFYSDWCGHCRSFAPLYKQLAKDINSWNNVVRIGAMNCADSVNAATCRANGVAYFPYIKYFPRNSSDPTTGTLLRAFRTLSEMRDQVTKHVMDDYSVNRFEDWPNFDFLKDMTTFSELWEEVGANETAEHIAIVFENHPSSLTGAQLLMDLLPYNDRLYSRRALKNHPLVEALHLTDFPSLVIFKKGDRVPVVQAELRRLLFNEVEQFLHEEKEEVDPTIQFTARKNASEECINEPEKCKARYYVSEVDMLKAIRYAILRETARTGAPLSGSNLTALHGFLSSLHDHLPTVTFHGDEEQTLNRSSAAVTVFARMRDWLEEKGALASDNDSIVISVDDFQKEFLLAEENAGNPFPITIEWDHCKGSTRQMRGYSCGLWTTFHALSVTAYRQKENETDSSPLPLLTSIRSWVEHFFGCLHCRDHFLRMTTKTFPMEIEAKKFEDVFLYLWKAHNVVNARLKGRDTEDPMFLKYQFPARFLCSNCTASDESTIKPFLINYYSDIKPYTAPVEKANGNK
;
A
#
# COMPACT_ATOMS: atom_id res chain seq x y z
N MET A 1 4.12 -59.13 -18.73
CA MET A 1 3.18 -58.70 -17.70
C MET A 1 3.57 -57.26 -17.31
N LEU A 2 3.02 -56.28 -18.02
CA LEU A 2 3.28 -54.86 -17.83
C LEU A 2 2.22 -54.31 -16.88
N LEU A 3 2.63 -53.86 -15.68
CA LEU A 3 1.74 -53.12 -14.77
C LEU A 3 1.58 -51.69 -15.30
N PRO A 4 0.36 -51.15 -15.38
CA PRO A 4 0.14 -49.74 -15.67
C PRO A 4 0.44 -48.94 -14.42
N PHE A 5 1.37 -47.98 -14.53
CA PHE A 5 1.54 -46.92 -13.56
C PHE A 5 0.28 -46.00 -13.59
N LEU A 6 -0.55 -46.12 -12.58
CA LEU A 6 -1.59 -45.16 -12.29
C LEU A 6 -0.94 -43.87 -11.81
N PHE A 7 -0.88 -42.87 -12.68
CA PHE A 7 -0.69 -41.47 -12.27
C PHE A 7 -1.94 -41.02 -11.50
N LEU A 8 -1.88 -41.06 -10.19
CA LEU A 8 -2.81 -40.31 -9.36
C LEU A 8 -2.47 -38.80 -9.54
N PRO A 9 -3.41 -37.95 -9.99
CA PRO A 9 -3.19 -36.54 -9.94
C PRO A 9 -2.99 -36.15 -8.47
N SER A 10 -1.88 -35.52 -8.16
CA SER A 10 -1.67 -34.87 -6.86
C SER A 10 -2.77 -33.85 -6.73
N LEU A 11 -3.76 -34.12 -5.89
CA LEU A 11 -4.67 -33.10 -5.38
C LEU A 11 -3.78 -32.10 -4.64
N ILE A 12 -3.50 -30.97 -5.28
CA ILE A 12 -2.96 -29.81 -4.61
C ILE A 12 -4.09 -29.37 -3.66
N LEU A 13 -3.98 -29.76 -2.40
CA LEU A 13 -4.86 -29.23 -1.35
C LEU A 13 -4.62 -27.73 -1.33
N ALA A 14 -5.68 -26.98 -1.57
CA ALA A 14 -5.66 -25.54 -1.46
C ALA A 14 -5.22 -25.15 -0.05
N GLU A 15 -4.28 -24.23 0.05
CA GLU A 15 -3.58 -23.89 1.28
C GLU A 15 -4.29 -22.70 1.97
N VAL A 16 -4.78 -22.92 3.19
CA VAL A 16 -5.37 -21.85 4.01
C VAL A 16 -4.25 -21.18 4.81
N ALA A 17 -4.13 -19.86 4.68
CA ALA A 17 -3.16 -19.11 5.47
C ALA A 17 -3.63 -18.91 6.90
N ASP A 18 -2.68 -18.95 7.83
CA ASP A 18 -2.90 -18.60 9.24
C ASP A 18 -1.75 -17.71 9.73
N TYR A 19 -1.83 -17.26 11.00
CA TYR A 19 -0.78 -16.46 11.63
C TYR A 19 0.58 -17.19 11.55
N GLY A 20 1.60 -16.44 11.15
CA GLY A 20 2.95 -17.00 11.01
C GLY A 20 3.23 -17.71 9.68
N THR A 21 2.24 -17.91 8.81
CA THR A 21 2.47 -18.44 7.46
C THR A 21 3.16 -17.38 6.60
N PRO A 22 4.39 -17.62 6.09
CA PRO A 22 5.04 -16.66 5.21
C PRO A 22 4.36 -16.65 3.83
N PRO A 23 4.11 -15.47 3.23
CA PRO A 23 3.53 -15.40 1.91
C PRO A 23 4.51 -15.85 0.83
N LYS A 24 4.00 -16.45 -0.24
CA LYS A 24 4.78 -16.76 -1.44
C LYS A 24 4.97 -15.47 -2.24
N GLY A 25 6.21 -15.04 -2.38
CA GLY A 25 6.58 -13.85 -3.11
C GLY A 25 8.03 -13.48 -2.88
N ILE A 26 8.55 -12.53 -3.66
CA ILE A 26 9.94 -12.10 -3.60
C ILE A 26 10.13 -10.69 -3.05
N ASN A 27 9.05 -9.92 -3.02
CA ASN A 27 9.08 -8.56 -2.50
C ASN A 27 9.12 -8.54 -0.96
N PRO A 28 9.71 -7.52 -0.34
CA PRO A 28 9.69 -7.39 1.10
C PRO A 28 8.26 -7.16 1.61
N THR A 29 7.93 -7.73 2.77
CA THR A 29 6.63 -7.53 3.41
C THR A 29 6.70 -6.42 4.45
N LEU A 30 5.58 -5.73 4.71
CA LEU A 30 5.45 -4.77 5.81
C LEU A 30 5.13 -5.47 7.14
N TYR A 31 4.76 -6.74 7.09
CA TYR A 31 4.35 -7.56 8.22
C TYR A 31 5.33 -8.71 8.45
N SER A 32 5.49 -9.12 9.70
CA SER A 32 6.31 -10.25 10.11
C SER A 32 5.44 -11.44 10.49
N VAL A 33 6.06 -12.60 10.68
CA VAL A 33 5.39 -13.80 11.18
C VAL A 33 4.92 -13.66 12.64
N ASP A 34 5.49 -12.71 13.39
CA ASP A 34 5.13 -12.43 14.78
C ASP A 34 3.95 -11.46 14.90
N ASP A 35 3.62 -10.74 13.83
CA ASP A 35 2.46 -9.86 13.80
C ASP A 35 1.17 -10.70 13.78
N LYS A 36 0.11 -10.20 14.41
CA LYS A 36 -1.22 -10.83 14.36
C LYS A 36 -1.97 -10.49 13.07
N VAL A 37 -1.23 -10.46 11.96
CA VAL A 37 -1.71 -10.19 10.61
C VAL A 37 -1.44 -11.41 9.74
N ILE A 38 -2.49 -11.99 9.15
CA ILE A 38 -2.37 -13.11 8.23
C ILE A 38 -1.81 -12.57 6.92
N GLN A 39 -0.63 -13.02 6.52
CA GLN A 39 -0.01 -12.61 5.28
C GLN A 39 -0.54 -13.49 4.14
N LEU A 40 -1.30 -12.85 3.25
CA LEU A 40 -1.99 -13.51 2.13
C LEU A 40 -1.17 -13.38 0.84
N ASP A 41 -1.28 -14.40 0.01
CA ASP A 41 -0.80 -14.41 -1.37
C ASP A 41 -1.85 -15.02 -2.32
N GLU A 42 -1.54 -15.06 -3.63
CA GLU A 42 -2.45 -15.61 -4.63
C GLU A 42 -2.88 -17.06 -4.32
N SER A 43 -1.99 -17.87 -3.75
CA SER A 43 -2.27 -19.29 -3.48
C SER A 43 -3.15 -19.52 -2.24
N THR A 44 -3.19 -18.56 -1.33
CA THR A 44 -3.87 -18.69 -0.02
C THR A 44 -5.13 -17.82 0.10
N PHE A 45 -5.23 -16.75 -0.70
CA PHE A 45 -6.27 -15.74 -0.56
C PHE A 45 -7.69 -16.33 -0.65
N ASN A 46 -7.98 -17.04 -1.73
CA ASN A 46 -9.34 -17.54 -1.97
C ASN A 46 -9.78 -18.51 -0.89
N GLU A 47 -8.95 -19.47 -0.52
CA GLU A 47 -9.27 -20.48 0.48
C GLU A 47 -9.37 -19.91 1.91
N THR A 48 -8.67 -18.80 2.16
CA THR A 48 -8.72 -18.13 3.46
C THR A 48 -9.94 -17.21 3.55
N ILE A 49 -10.14 -16.35 2.54
CA ILE A 49 -11.17 -15.30 2.58
C ILE A 49 -12.57 -15.83 2.17
N PHE A 50 -12.61 -16.67 1.13
CA PHE A 50 -13.86 -17.26 0.61
C PHE A 50 -14.10 -18.68 1.13
N CYS A 51 -13.75 -18.87 2.37
CA CYS A 51 -13.90 -20.13 3.09
C CYS A 51 -15.37 -20.55 3.17
N THR A 52 -15.65 -21.83 2.87
CA THR A 52 -17.01 -22.41 2.84
C THR A 52 -17.37 -23.18 4.10
N ARG A 53 -16.49 -23.22 5.11
CA ARG A 53 -16.76 -23.91 6.38
C ARG A 53 -17.66 -23.06 7.27
N SER A 54 -18.41 -23.71 8.14
CA SER A 54 -19.34 -23.05 9.06
C SER A 54 -18.66 -22.21 10.16
N ASP A 55 -17.35 -22.41 10.38
CA ASP A 55 -16.54 -21.75 11.41
C ASP A 55 -15.65 -20.61 10.87
N CYS A 56 -15.80 -20.24 9.58
CA CYS A 56 -15.01 -19.18 8.98
C CYS A 56 -15.37 -17.80 9.58
N PRO A 57 -14.39 -16.99 9.99
CA PRO A 57 -14.66 -15.63 10.45
C PRO A 57 -14.87 -14.67 9.28
N SER A 58 -15.26 -13.43 9.59
CA SER A 58 -15.10 -12.32 8.67
C SER A 58 -13.63 -11.91 8.57
N TYR A 59 -13.25 -11.15 7.53
CA TYR A 59 -11.88 -10.70 7.36
C TYR A 59 -11.81 -9.20 7.06
N LEU A 60 -10.86 -8.54 7.70
CA LEU A 60 -10.40 -7.21 7.28
C LEU A 60 -9.06 -7.38 6.57
N VAL A 61 -8.99 -7.00 5.28
CA VAL A 61 -7.79 -7.20 4.46
C VAL A 61 -7.26 -5.88 3.97
N GLU A 62 -5.98 -5.60 4.25
CA GLU A 62 -5.23 -4.52 3.62
C GLU A 62 -4.52 -5.03 2.36
N PHE A 63 -4.82 -4.43 1.23
CA PHE A 63 -4.03 -4.54 0.01
C PHE A 63 -3.04 -3.37 -0.02
N TYR A 64 -1.76 -3.68 0.04
CA TYR A 64 -0.70 -2.69 0.15
C TYR A 64 0.35 -2.84 -0.94
N SER A 65 1.28 -1.90 -1.00
CA SER A 65 2.50 -2.01 -1.76
C SER A 65 3.69 -1.64 -0.88
N ASP A 66 4.74 -2.48 -0.86
CA ASP A 66 5.94 -2.27 -0.04
C ASP A 66 6.68 -0.97 -0.35
N TRP A 67 6.67 -0.51 -1.61
CA TRP A 67 7.28 0.75 -2.01
C TRP A 67 6.45 1.99 -1.66
N CYS A 68 5.15 1.83 -1.31
CA CYS A 68 4.28 2.94 -0.97
C CYS A 68 4.58 3.47 0.45
N GLY A 69 5.11 4.70 0.56
CA GLY A 69 5.44 5.32 1.84
C GLY A 69 4.24 5.42 2.80
N HIS A 70 3.03 5.64 2.26
CA HIS A 70 1.83 5.73 3.10
C HIS A 70 1.42 4.38 3.68
N CYS A 71 1.62 3.26 2.96
CA CYS A 71 1.42 1.93 3.51
C CYS A 71 2.40 1.66 4.67
N ARG A 72 3.69 2.06 4.50
CA ARG A 72 4.67 1.93 5.57
C ARG A 72 4.31 2.72 6.83
N SER A 73 3.81 3.95 6.67
CA SER A 73 3.33 4.76 7.81
C SER A 73 2.07 4.20 8.45
N PHE A 74 1.25 3.47 7.70
CA PHE A 74 0.00 2.88 8.17
C PHE A 74 0.20 1.53 8.85
N ALA A 75 1.20 0.74 8.43
CA ALA A 75 1.44 -0.61 8.93
C ALA A 75 1.56 -0.72 10.46
N PRO A 76 2.23 0.18 11.20
CA PRO A 76 2.26 0.13 12.66
C PRO A 76 0.86 0.17 13.28
N LEU A 77 0.00 1.08 12.83
CA LEU A 77 -1.38 1.19 13.31
C LEU A 77 -2.21 -0.07 12.99
N TYR A 78 -1.99 -0.65 11.80
CA TYR A 78 -2.69 -1.88 11.40
C TYR A 78 -2.24 -3.10 12.22
N LYS A 79 -0.94 -3.21 12.55
CA LYS A 79 -0.41 -4.22 13.47
C LYS A 79 -0.98 -4.06 14.87
N GLN A 80 -1.09 -2.82 15.33
CA GLN A 80 -1.67 -2.53 16.64
C GLN A 80 -3.16 -2.90 16.69
N LEU A 81 -3.93 -2.61 15.63
CA LEU A 81 -5.31 -3.09 15.52
C LEU A 81 -5.38 -4.61 15.60
N ALA A 82 -4.55 -5.31 14.83
CA ALA A 82 -4.53 -6.77 14.78
C ALA A 82 -4.22 -7.39 16.16
N LYS A 83 -3.32 -6.77 16.92
CA LYS A 83 -2.99 -7.17 18.30
C LYS A 83 -4.15 -6.89 19.26
N ASP A 84 -4.76 -5.70 19.15
CA ASP A 84 -5.82 -5.23 20.03
C ASP A 84 -7.10 -6.08 19.91
N ILE A 85 -7.50 -6.42 18.66
CA ILE A 85 -8.69 -7.25 18.43
C ILE A 85 -8.39 -8.74 18.25
N ASN A 86 -7.23 -9.21 18.70
CA ASN A 86 -6.87 -10.63 18.57
C ASN A 86 -7.83 -11.57 19.31
N SER A 87 -8.51 -11.09 20.36
CA SER A 87 -9.60 -11.82 21.04
C SER A 87 -10.83 -12.06 20.13
N TRP A 88 -11.00 -11.31 19.04
CA TRP A 88 -12.15 -11.39 18.13
C TRP A 88 -12.00 -12.45 17.01
N ASN A 89 -10.97 -13.31 17.08
CA ASN A 89 -10.57 -14.23 16.01
C ASN A 89 -11.67 -15.13 15.43
N ASN A 90 -12.69 -15.47 16.24
CA ASN A 90 -13.83 -16.26 15.77
C ASN A 90 -14.89 -15.41 15.03
N VAL A 91 -14.79 -14.08 15.14
CA VAL A 91 -15.70 -13.12 14.54
C VAL A 91 -15.04 -12.46 13.33
N VAL A 92 -13.85 -11.88 13.53
CA VAL A 92 -13.10 -11.19 12.48
C VAL A 92 -11.60 -11.38 12.65
N ARG A 93 -10.90 -11.60 11.55
CA ARG A 93 -9.43 -11.69 11.48
C ARG A 93 -8.84 -10.63 10.59
N ILE A 94 -7.59 -10.31 10.84
CA ILE A 94 -6.84 -9.28 10.11
C ILE A 94 -5.91 -9.96 9.11
N GLY A 95 -6.00 -9.57 7.84
CA GLY A 95 -5.13 -10.03 6.76
C GLY A 95 -4.47 -8.90 5.99
N ALA A 96 -3.39 -9.20 5.27
CA ALA A 96 -2.72 -8.25 4.40
C ALA A 96 -2.12 -8.94 3.17
N MET A 97 -2.15 -8.27 2.01
CA MET A 97 -1.60 -8.76 0.75
C MET A 97 -0.72 -7.71 0.08
N ASN A 98 0.51 -8.07 -0.29
CA ASN A 98 1.42 -7.19 -1.02
C ASN A 98 1.14 -7.23 -2.53
N CYS A 99 0.47 -6.22 -3.04
CA CYS A 99 0.14 -6.08 -4.47
C CYS A 99 1.33 -5.66 -5.36
N ALA A 100 2.45 -5.22 -4.76
CA ALA A 100 3.69 -4.99 -5.52
C ALA A 100 4.32 -6.30 -5.98
N ASP A 101 4.08 -7.39 -5.26
CA ASP A 101 4.55 -8.70 -5.70
C ASP A 101 3.80 -9.17 -6.96
N SER A 102 4.55 -9.70 -7.93
CA SER A 102 3.98 -10.08 -9.23
C SER A 102 2.98 -11.23 -9.13
N VAL A 103 3.22 -12.16 -8.22
CA VAL A 103 2.32 -13.31 -8.02
C VAL A 103 0.93 -12.89 -7.54
N ASN A 104 0.81 -11.77 -6.84
CA ASN A 104 -0.45 -11.28 -6.27
C ASN A 104 -1.26 -10.37 -7.20
N ALA A 105 -0.72 -10.05 -8.38
CA ALA A 105 -1.30 -9.04 -9.27
C ALA A 105 -2.73 -9.37 -9.73
N ALA A 106 -2.99 -10.62 -10.07
CA ALA A 106 -4.31 -11.06 -10.54
C ALA A 106 -5.34 -10.95 -9.42
N THR A 107 -5.01 -11.40 -8.22
CA THR A 107 -5.89 -11.32 -7.04
C THR A 107 -6.17 -9.88 -6.63
N CYS A 108 -5.16 -9.00 -6.64
CA CYS A 108 -5.35 -7.57 -6.35
C CYS A 108 -6.27 -6.91 -7.38
N ARG A 109 -6.11 -7.21 -8.68
CA ARG A 109 -7.02 -6.72 -9.73
C ARG A 109 -8.46 -7.21 -9.53
N ALA A 110 -8.64 -8.51 -9.29
CA ALA A 110 -9.95 -9.10 -9.05
C ALA A 110 -10.68 -8.44 -7.87
N ASN A 111 -9.93 -7.98 -6.87
CA ASN A 111 -10.46 -7.24 -5.73
C ASN A 111 -10.67 -5.74 -5.98
N GLY A 112 -10.41 -5.24 -7.19
CA GLY A 112 -10.62 -3.86 -7.59
C GLY A 112 -9.69 -2.86 -6.88
N VAL A 113 -8.45 -3.27 -6.55
CA VAL A 113 -7.49 -2.43 -5.82
C VAL A 113 -7.08 -1.23 -6.66
N ALA A 114 -7.70 -0.08 -6.40
CA ALA A 114 -7.53 1.13 -7.17
C ALA A 114 -6.38 2.04 -6.69
N TYR A 115 -5.92 1.88 -5.46
CA TYR A 115 -4.86 2.68 -4.82
C TYR A 115 -4.31 1.96 -3.59
N PHE A 116 -3.27 2.50 -2.96
CA PHE A 116 -2.67 1.96 -1.75
C PHE A 116 -2.60 3.01 -0.62
N PRO A 117 -2.83 2.58 0.65
CA PRO A 117 -3.38 1.30 1.08
C PRO A 117 -4.87 1.18 0.70
N TYR A 118 -5.35 -0.04 0.42
CA TYR A 118 -6.73 -0.32 0.07
C TYR A 118 -7.27 -1.37 1.03
N ILE A 119 -8.30 -1.03 1.82
CA ILE A 119 -8.78 -1.86 2.92
C ILE A 119 -10.18 -2.34 2.60
N LYS A 120 -10.40 -3.67 2.64
CA LYS A 120 -11.71 -4.28 2.45
C LYS A 120 -12.10 -5.13 3.65
N TYR A 121 -13.35 -5.00 4.06
CA TYR A 121 -13.99 -5.94 4.97
C TYR A 121 -14.77 -6.97 4.16
N PHE A 122 -14.49 -8.23 4.39
CA PHE A 122 -15.20 -9.38 3.82
C PHE A 122 -16.08 -9.99 4.90
N PRO A 123 -17.43 -9.90 4.77
CA PRO A 123 -18.34 -10.56 5.70
C PRO A 123 -18.12 -12.06 5.72
N ARG A 124 -18.53 -12.70 6.80
CA ARG A 124 -18.59 -14.16 6.88
C ARG A 124 -19.42 -14.72 5.72
N ASN A 125 -19.00 -15.84 5.15
CA ASN A 125 -19.58 -16.46 3.96
C ASN A 125 -19.41 -15.66 2.66
N SER A 126 -18.41 -14.77 2.60
CA SER A 126 -17.99 -14.17 1.33
C SER A 126 -17.64 -15.24 0.31
N SER A 127 -18.13 -15.09 -0.93
CA SER A 127 -17.96 -16.09 -2.01
C SER A 127 -17.03 -15.61 -3.12
N ASP A 128 -16.86 -14.30 -3.24
CA ASP A 128 -16.09 -13.68 -4.32
C ASP A 128 -15.64 -12.25 -3.95
N PRO A 129 -14.75 -11.64 -4.75
CA PRO A 129 -14.20 -10.31 -4.46
C PRO A 129 -15.24 -9.18 -4.34
N THR A 130 -16.42 -9.32 -4.95
CA THR A 130 -17.47 -8.27 -4.95
C THR A 130 -18.22 -8.19 -3.62
N THR A 131 -18.16 -9.24 -2.81
CA THR A 131 -18.79 -9.29 -1.48
C THR A 131 -18.09 -8.40 -0.47
N GLY A 132 -16.82 -8.06 -0.71
CA GLY A 132 -16.04 -7.21 0.18
C GLY A 132 -16.42 -5.72 0.09
N THR A 133 -16.58 -5.08 1.25
CA THR A 133 -16.88 -3.65 1.39
C THR A 133 -15.62 -2.84 1.62
N LEU A 134 -15.45 -1.74 0.87
CA LEU A 134 -14.30 -0.84 1.01
C LEU A 134 -14.40 -0.01 2.29
N LEU A 135 -13.34 -0.03 3.09
CA LEU A 135 -13.15 0.86 4.22
C LEU A 135 -12.11 1.94 3.90
N ARG A 136 -12.27 3.10 4.51
CA ARG A 136 -11.22 4.13 4.47
C ARG A 136 -10.13 3.78 5.49
N ALA A 137 -8.89 4.10 5.17
CA ALA A 137 -7.80 4.04 6.14
C ALA A 137 -8.01 5.16 7.19
N PHE A 138 -7.99 4.79 8.45
CA PHE A 138 -8.23 5.68 9.59
C PHE A 138 -6.91 6.15 10.20
N ARG A 139 -6.97 7.19 11.01
CA ARG A 139 -5.80 7.77 11.65
C ARG A 139 -5.57 7.25 13.07
N THR A 140 -6.59 6.65 13.69
CA THR A 140 -6.54 6.19 15.06
C THR A 140 -7.04 4.75 15.20
N LEU A 141 -6.52 4.04 16.18
CA LEU A 141 -6.94 2.68 16.53
C LEU A 141 -8.44 2.64 16.87
N SER A 142 -8.91 3.64 17.62
CA SER A 142 -10.32 3.74 18.01
C SER A 142 -11.26 3.83 16.80
N GLU A 143 -10.93 4.68 15.81
CA GLU A 143 -11.72 4.80 14.58
C GLU A 143 -11.77 3.48 13.79
N MET A 144 -10.62 2.79 13.68
CA MET A 144 -10.55 1.50 12.99
C MET A 144 -11.38 0.44 13.71
N ARG A 145 -11.22 0.36 15.03
CA ARG A 145 -11.98 -0.57 15.87
C ARG A 145 -13.49 -0.34 15.75
N ASP A 146 -13.93 0.91 15.79
CA ASP A 146 -15.34 1.28 15.60
C ASP A 146 -15.89 0.88 14.23
N GLN A 147 -15.11 1.06 13.17
CA GLN A 147 -15.53 0.68 11.82
C GLN A 147 -15.62 -0.84 11.66
N VAL A 148 -14.64 -1.58 12.17
CA VAL A 148 -14.69 -3.05 12.16
C VAL A 148 -15.92 -3.53 12.94
N THR A 149 -16.15 -3.00 14.14
CA THR A 149 -17.33 -3.35 14.95
C THR A 149 -18.64 -3.07 14.22
N LYS A 150 -18.73 -1.92 13.53
CA LYS A 150 -19.93 -1.58 12.76
C LYS A 150 -20.19 -2.60 11.68
N HIS A 151 -19.21 -2.99 10.88
CA HIS A 151 -19.37 -3.99 9.84
C HIS A 151 -19.73 -5.37 10.40
N VAL A 152 -19.12 -5.76 11.53
CA VAL A 152 -19.50 -6.99 12.25
C VAL A 152 -20.96 -6.93 12.70
N MET A 153 -21.42 -5.81 13.24
CA MET A 153 -22.81 -5.63 13.66
C MET A 153 -23.78 -5.63 12.47
N ASP A 154 -23.41 -5.02 11.36
CA ASP A 154 -24.20 -5.03 10.13
C ASP A 154 -24.35 -6.49 9.61
N ASP A 155 -23.26 -7.27 9.60
CA ASP A 155 -23.24 -8.67 9.19
C ASP A 155 -24.09 -9.54 10.13
N TYR A 156 -23.95 -9.40 11.45
CA TYR A 156 -24.75 -10.07 12.46
C TYR A 156 -26.24 -9.74 12.33
N SER A 157 -26.60 -8.51 11.99
CA SER A 157 -28.00 -8.11 11.84
C SER A 157 -28.74 -8.90 10.75
N VAL A 158 -27.99 -9.38 9.75
CA VAL A 158 -28.53 -10.16 8.63
C VAL A 158 -28.54 -11.66 8.94
N ASN A 159 -27.45 -12.19 9.52
CA ASN A 159 -27.18 -13.63 9.51
C ASN A 159 -27.32 -14.34 10.86
N ARG A 160 -27.20 -13.66 12.02
CA ARG A 160 -27.35 -14.24 13.37
C ARG A 160 -26.52 -15.52 13.56
N PHE A 161 -25.20 -15.43 13.47
CA PHE A 161 -24.31 -16.59 13.64
C PHE A 161 -24.32 -17.10 15.08
N GLU A 162 -24.55 -18.41 15.28
CA GLU A 162 -24.69 -19.04 16.59
C GLU A 162 -23.38 -19.03 17.42
N ASP A 163 -22.23 -19.05 16.75
CA ASP A 163 -20.91 -19.05 17.35
C ASP A 163 -20.37 -17.63 17.65
N TRP A 164 -21.13 -16.59 17.29
CA TRP A 164 -20.83 -15.20 17.62
C TRP A 164 -21.47 -14.79 18.95
N PRO A 165 -20.96 -13.73 19.60
CA PRO A 165 -21.66 -13.15 20.75
C PRO A 165 -23.10 -12.75 20.39
N ASN A 166 -24.00 -12.89 21.35
CA ASN A 166 -25.34 -12.35 21.16
C ASN A 166 -25.33 -10.83 21.33
N PHE A 167 -25.25 -10.10 20.21
CA PHE A 167 -25.22 -8.64 20.19
C PHE A 167 -26.59 -7.97 20.42
N ASP A 168 -27.68 -8.72 20.53
CA ASP A 168 -28.99 -8.15 20.81
C ASP A 168 -29.08 -7.62 22.23
N PHE A 169 -29.81 -6.54 22.40
CA PHE A 169 -30.10 -6.02 23.72
C PHE A 169 -31.06 -6.94 24.49
N LEU A 170 -30.86 -7.04 25.80
CA LEU A 170 -31.80 -7.70 26.67
C LEU A 170 -33.20 -7.06 26.55
N LYS A 171 -34.25 -7.88 26.63
CA LYS A 171 -35.61 -7.41 26.64
C LYS A 171 -35.94 -6.75 27.97
N ASP A 172 -36.78 -5.72 27.96
CA ASP A 172 -37.14 -4.93 29.16
C ASP A 172 -37.82 -5.74 30.28
N MET A 173 -38.36 -6.92 29.95
CA MET A 173 -39.07 -7.79 30.91
C MET A 173 -38.21 -8.93 31.44
N THR A 174 -36.91 -8.96 31.13
CA THR A 174 -36.03 -10.06 31.55
C THR A 174 -35.81 -10.04 33.05
N THR A 175 -36.33 -11.03 33.74
CA THR A 175 -36.10 -11.23 35.17
C THR A 175 -34.70 -11.80 35.43
N PHE A 176 -34.26 -11.74 36.67
CA PHE A 176 -32.95 -12.31 37.05
C PHE A 176 -32.88 -13.83 36.80
N SER A 177 -34.00 -14.56 36.99
CA SER A 177 -34.06 -15.99 36.65
C SER A 177 -33.97 -16.26 35.17
N GLU A 178 -34.69 -15.46 34.35
CA GLU A 178 -34.67 -15.56 32.90
C GLU A 178 -33.28 -15.22 32.32
N LEU A 179 -32.54 -14.29 32.94
CA LEU A 179 -31.16 -14.03 32.56
C LEU A 179 -30.28 -15.29 32.66
N TRP A 180 -30.46 -16.07 33.74
CA TRP A 180 -29.72 -17.31 33.93
C TRP A 180 -30.25 -18.46 33.07
N GLU A 181 -31.51 -18.46 32.69
CA GLU A 181 -32.08 -19.40 31.71
C GLU A 181 -31.56 -19.14 30.30
N GLU A 182 -31.36 -17.89 29.92
CA GLU A 182 -30.69 -17.55 28.64
C GLU A 182 -29.23 -18.05 28.59
N VAL A 183 -28.54 -18.09 29.74
CA VAL A 183 -27.20 -18.67 29.86
C VAL A 183 -27.20 -20.19 29.73
N GLY A 184 -28.34 -20.83 29.85
CA GLY A 184 -28.50 -22.29 29.93
C GLY A 184 -27.93 -23.11 28.78
N ALA A 185 -27.57 -22.48 27.66
CA ALA A 185 -26.80 -23.13 26.61
C ALA A 185 -25.30 -23.29 26.98
N ASN A 186 -24.81 -22.57 27.98
CA ASN A 186 -23.42 -22.64 28.44
C ASN A 186 -23.41 -23.00 29.95
N GLU A 187 -23.64 -24.28 30.25
CA GLU A 187 -23.75 -24.78 31.65
C GLU A 187 -22.52 -24.50 32.51
N THR A 188 -21.39 -24.16 31.88
CA THR A 188 -20.10 -23.90 32.56
C THR A 188 -19.93 -22.44 33.01
N ALA A 189 -20.73 -21.50 32.51
CA ALA A 189 -20.60 -20.10 32.86
C ALA A 189 -20.98 -19.86 34.36
N GLU A 190 -20.05 -19.36 35.14
CA GLU A 190 -20.23 -19.01 36.55
C GLU A 190 -20.66 -17.55 36.74
N HIS A 191 -20.50 -16.71 35.74
CA HIS A 191 -20.74 -15.27 35.80
C HIS A 191 -21.51 -14.78 34.58
N ILE A 192 -22.32 -13.73 34.77
CA ILE A 192 -22.93 -12.93 33.70
C ILE A 192 -22.38 -11.51 33.76
N ALA A 193 -21.88 -11.02 32.66
CA ALA A 193 -21.53 -9.61 32.44
C ALA A 193 -22.60 -8.91 31.61
N ILE A 194 -23.14 -7.79 32.11
CA ILE A 194 -24.12 -6.97 31.36
C ILE A 194 -23.53 -5.59 31.16
N VAL A 195 -23.49 -5.16 29.90
CA VAL A 195 -23.09 -3.78 29.53
C VAL A 195 -24.36 -2.96 29.30
N PHE A 196 -24.56 -1.95 30.12
CA PHE A 196 -25.67 -1.01 29.98
C PHE A 196 -25.21 0.19 29.16
N GLU A 197 -25.93 0.47 28.07
CA GLU A 197 -25.56 1.49 27.10
C GLU A 197 -26.64 2.59 27.01
N ASN A 198 -26.20 3.81 26.75
CA ASN A 198 -27.08 4.96 26.69
C ASN A 198 -27.96 5.00 25.41
N HIS A 199 -27.43 4.45 24.30
CA HIS A 199 -28.07 4.54 22.98
C HIS A 199 -27.90 3.23 22.18
N PRO A 200 -28.91 2.82 21.37
CA PRO A 200 -28.81 1.61 20.56
C PRO A 200 -27.66 1.59 19.54
N SER A 201 -27.20 2.76 19.10
CA SER A 201 -26.05 2.88 18.18
C SER A 201 -24.69 2.84 18.86
N SER A 202 -24.63 2.65 20.18
CA SER A 202 -23.37 2.49 20.88
C SER A 202 -22.66 1.22 20.44
N LEU A 203 -21.35 1.28 20.22
CA LEU A 203 -20.52 0.14 19.84
C LEU A 203 -19.77 -0.46 21.04
N THR A 204 -19.75 0.23 22.19
CA THR A 204 -18.94 -0.14 23.34
C THR A 204 -19.30 -1.52 23.90
N GLY A 205 -20.59 -1.82 24.03
CA GLY A 205 -21.04 -3.13 24.48
C GLY A 205 -20.65 -4.24 23.51
N ALA A 206 -20.86 -4.04 22.20
CA ALA A 206 -20.47 -5.02 21.19
C ALA A 206 -18.95 -5.29 21.19
N GLN A 207 -18.14 -4.25 21.30
CA GLN A 207 -16.68 -4.38 21.44
C GLN A 207 -16.31 -5.18 22.67
N LEU A 208 -16.89 -4.86 23.83
CA LEU A 208 -16.60 -5.57 25.07
C LEU A 208 -17.03 -7.05 25.00
N LEU A 209 -18.16 -7.36 24.38
CA LEU A 209 -18.59 -8.75 24.18
C LEU A 209 -17.55 -9.54 23.36
N MET A 210 -16.99 -8.94 22.32
CA MET A 210 -15.93 -9.56 21.52
C MET A 210 -14.60 -9.64 22.28
N ASP A 211 -14.26 -8.65 23.12
CA ASP A 211 -13.07 -8.69 23.98
C ASP A 211 -13.14 -9.81 25.02
N LEU A 212 -14.35 -10.15 25.47
CA LEU A 212 -14.60 -11.19 26.46
C LEU A 212 -14.72 -12.60 25.87
N LEU A 213 -14.69 -12.77 24.55
CA LEU A 213 -14.77 -14.09 23.89
C LEU A 213 -13.81 -15.15 24.46
N PRO A 214 -12.55 -14.85 24.80
CA PRO A 214 -11.64 -15.83 25.39
C PRO A 214 -12.09 -16.39 26.75
N TYR A 215 -13.07 -15.75 27.36
CA TYR A 215 -13.59 -16.11 28.70
C TYR A 215 -15.00 -16.69 28.67
N ASN A 216 -15.55 -16.99 27.48
CA ASN A 216 -16.94 -17.46 27.32
C ASN A 216 -17.26 -18.76 28.05
N ASP A 217 -16.23 -19.56 28.41
CA ASP A 217 -16.37 -20.76 29.22
C ASP A 217 -16.76 -20.47 30.69
N ARG A 218 -16.48 -19.26 31.19
CA ARG A 218 -16.72 -18.84 32.58
C ARG A 218 -17.61 -17.61 32.71
N LEU A 219 -17.66 -16.75 31.68
CA LEU A 219 -18.34 -15.46 31.70
C LEU A 219 -19.24 -15.32 30.49
N TYR A 220 -20.54 -15.36 30.68
CA TYR A 220 -21.50 -15.04 29.63
C TYR A 220 -21.74 -13.52 29.57
N SER A 221 -21.73 -12.92 28.39
CA SER A 221 -21.82 -11.47 28.25
C SER A 221 -23.03 -11.05 27.42
N ARG A 222 -23.74 -9.99 27.85
CA ARG A 222 -24.92 -9.44 27.22
C ARG A 222 -24.91 -7.90 27.22
N ARG A 223 -25.77 -7.32 26.40
CA ARG A 223 -25.99 -5.88 26.30
C ARG A 223 -27.40 -5.51 26.78
N ALA A 224 -27.54 -4.34 27.44
CA ALA A 224 -28.82 -3.77 27.81
C ALA A 224 -28.83 -2.26 27.55
N LEU A 225 -29.99 -1.69 27.37
CA LEU A 225 -30.15 -0.24 27.26
C LEU A 225 -30.40 0.37 28.66
N LYS A 226 -30.17 1.68 28.77
CA LYS A 226 -30.39 2.46 30.01
C LYS A 226 -31.82 2.44 30.55
N ASN A 227 -32.81 2.08 29.74
CA ASN A 227 -34.21 1.93 30.15
C ASN A 227 -34.53 0.54 30.72
N HIS A 228 -33.57 -0.39 30.74
CA HIS A 228 -33.78 -1.70 31.30
C HIS A 228 -34.04 -1.63 32.84
N PRO A 229 -35.02 -2.37 33.40
CA PRO A 229 -35.39 -2.28 34.84
C PRO A 229 -34.24 -2.50 35.81
N LEU A 230 -33.24 -3.27 35.45
CA LEU A 230 -32.03 -3.47 36.27
C LEU A 230 -31.24 -2.16 36.49
N VAL A 231 -31.36 -1.18 35.64
CA VAL A 231 -30.67 0.11 35.78
C VAL A 231 -31.16 0.83 37.04
N GLU A 232 -32.49 0.87 37.26
CA GLU A 232 -33.08 1.46 38.47
C GLU A 232 -32.76 0.62 39.71
N ALA A 233 -32.89 -0.71 39.60
CA ALA A 233 -32.62 -1.64 40.69
C ALA A 233 -31.16 -1.59 41.17
N LEU A 234 -30.21 -1.29 40.28
CA LEU A 234 -28.77 -1.21 40.55
C LEU A 234 -28.29 0.24 40.78
N HIS A 235 -29.19 1.22 40.70
CA HIS A 235 -28.88 2.65 40.86
C HIS A 235 -27.79 3.14 39.88
N LEU A 236 -27.82 2.67 38.62
CA LEU A 236 -26.85 3.08 37.59
C LEU A 236 -27.20 4.48 37.09
N THR A 237 -26.27 5.43 37.17
CA THR A 237 -26.43 6.83 36.75
C THR A 237 -25.63 7.18 35.52
N ASP A 238 -24.52 6.48 35.29
CA ASP A 238 -23.56 6.78 34.26
C ASP A 238 -23.48 5.65 33.23
N PHE A 239 -23.28 5.99 31.96
CA PHE A 239 -23.27 5.03 30.86
C PHE A 239 -22.15 5.33 29.87
N PRO A 240 -21.51 4.29 29.31
CA PRO A 240 -21.79 2.85 29.53
C PRO A 240 -21.30 2.35 30.88
N SER A 241 -22.07 1.44 31.49
CA SER A 241 -21.72 0.75 32.76
C SER A 241 -21.65 -0.75 32.57
N LEU A 242 -20.70 -1.39 33.25
CA LEU A 242 -20.54 -2.84 33.31
C LEU A 242 -20.97 -3.34 34.68
N VAL A 243 -21.80 -4.39 34.68
CA VAL A 243 -22.19 -5.11 35.89
C VAL A 243 -21.93 -6.60 35.73
N ILE A 244 -21.30 -7.25 36.71
CA ILE A 244 -21.04 -8.68 36.69
C ILE A 244 -21.75 -9.33 37.89
N PHE A 245 -22.56 -10.36 37.60
CA PHE A 245 -23.20 -11.20 38.64
C PHE A 245 -22.53 -12.55 38.65
N LYS A 246 -22.42 -13.14 39.88
CA LYS A 246 -22.07 -14.53 40.07
C LYS A 246 -23.33 -15.39 40.12
N LYS A 247 -23.26 -16.64 39.65
CA LYS A 247 -24.38 -17.58 39.64
C LYS A 247 -24.93 -17.81 41.06
N GLY A 248 -26.22 -17.59 41.21
CA GLY A 248 -26.91 -17.68 42.50
C GLY A 248 -26.96 -16.38 43.32
N ASP A 249 -26.14 -15.38 43.01
CA ASP A 249 -26.11 -14.10 43.72
C ASP A 249 -26.93 -13.05 42.99
N ARG A 250 -27.76 -12.30 43.71
CA ARG A 250 -28.53 -11.16 43.19
C ARG A 250 -27.80 -9.81 43.31
N VAL A 251 -26.73 -9.79 44.10
CA VAL A 251 -25.88 -8.62 44.28
C VAL A 251 -24.71 -8.73 43.30
N PRO A 252 -24.43 -7.71 42.51
CA PRO A 252 -23.31 -7.76 41.58
C PRO A 252 -21.98 -7.84 42.31
N VAL A 253 -21.06 -8.66 41.80
CA VAL A 253 -19.68 -8.74 42.30
C VAL A 253 -18.79 -7.64 41.69
N VAL A 254 -19.19 -7.09 40.54
CA VAL A 254 -18.55 -5.93 39.91
C VAL A 254 -19.63 -4.98 39.44
N GLN A 255 -19.44 -3.69 39.72
CA GLN A 255 -20.21 -2.60 39.15
C GLN A 255 -19.23 -1.46 38.82
N ALA A 256 -19.05 -1.15 37.55
CA ALA A 256 -18.06 -0.20 37.10
C ALA A 256 -18.59 0.64 35.94
N GLU A 257 -18.29 1.91 36.00
CA GLU A 257 -18.45 2.82 34.88
C GLU A 257 -17.37 2.52 33.84
N LEU A 258 -17.78 2.26 32.58
CA LEU A 258 -16.85 2.07 31.48
C LEU A 258 -16.46 3.44 30.91
N ARG A 259 -15.40 4.02 31.43
CA ARG A 259 -14.79 5.22 30.83
C ARG A 259 -14.08 4.82 29.55
N ARG A 260 -14.76 5.05 28.44
CA ARG A 260 -14.18 4.77 27.12
C ARG A 260 -12.98 5.68 26.86
N LEU A 261 -11.78 5.09 26.81
CA LEU A 261 -10.75 5.44 25.80
C LEU A 261 -9.87 6.68 25.97
N LEU A 262 -10.10 7.62 26.85
CA LEU A 262 -9.06 8.62 27.12
C LEU A 262 -7.78 7.94 27.64
N PHE A 263 -7.95 6.89 28.42
CA PHE A 263 -6.84 6.10 28.93
C PHE A 263 -6.15 5.31 27.81
N ASN A 264 -6.90 4.62 26.96
CA ASN A 264 -6.32 3.86 25.85
C ASN A 264 -5.68 4.77 24.80
N GLU A 265 -6.23 5.95 24.52
CA GLU A 265 -5.61 6.93 23.62
C GLU A 265 -4.34 7.54 24.21
N VAL A 266 -4.30 7.79 25.51
CA VAL A 266 -3.09 8.23 26.22
C VAL A 266 -2.08 7.08 26.33
N GLU A 267 -2.53 5.86 26.63
CA GLU A 267 -1.69 4.67 26.65
C GLU A 267 -1.15 4.36 25.25
N GLN A 268 -1.97 4.46 24.22
CA GLN A 268 -1.56 4.35 22.84
C GLN A 268 -0.54 5.43 22.46
N PHE A 269 -0.80 6.69 22.80
CA PHE A 269 0.16 7.79 22.59
C PHE A 269 1.49 7.51 23.31
N LEU A 270 1.45 7.01 24.54
CA LEU A 270 2.65 6.65 25.31
C LEU A 270 3.32 5.36 24.80
N HIS A 271 2.56 4.44 24.18
CA HIS A 271 3.10 3.22 23.57
C HIS A 271 3.61 3.48 22.16
N GLU A 272 2.97 4.35 21.37
CA GLU A 272 3.48 4.83 20.09
C GLU A 272 4.83 5.52 20.24
N GLU A 273 5.07 6.17 21.39
CA GLU A 273 6.41 6.65 21.75
C GLU A 273 7.40 5.52 22.11
N LYS A 274 6.92 4.28 22.39
CA LYS A 274 7.76 3.14 22.81
C LYS A 274 7.93 2.02 21.78
N GLU A 275 6.97 1.82 20.87
CA GLU A 275 7.04 0.81 19.79
C GLU A 275 7.51 1.39 18.45
N GLU A 276 7.71 2.68 18.34
CA GLU A 276 8.59 3.19 17.30
C GLU A 276 9.90 2.41 17.40
N VAL A 277 10.35 1.79 16.30
CA VAL A 277 11.77 1.45 16.08
C VAL A 277 12.55 2.54 16.78
N ASP A 278 13.16 2.22 17.89
CA ASP A 278 13.71 3.15 18.88
C ASP A 278 14.05 4.46 18.17
N PRO A 279 13.28 5.57 18.38
CA PRO A 279 13.51 6.82 17.63
C PRO A 279 14.97 7.26 17.76
N THR A 280 15.62 6.82 18.84
CA THR A 280 17.04 6.96 19.08
C THR A 280 17.87 6.24 18.03
N ILE A 281 17.46 5.04 17.56
CA ILE A 281 18.19 4.30 16.52
C ILE A 281 18.07 5.00 15.17
N GLN A 282 16.87 5.44 14.77
CA GLN A 282 16.66 6.19 13.53
C GLN A 282 17.30 7.56 13.61
N PHE A 283 17.18 8.26 14.72
CA PHE A 283 17.82 9.55 14.95
C PHE A 283 19.34 9.42 14.90
N THR A 284 19.91 8.40 15.56
CA THR A 284 21.35 8.12 15.55
C THR A 284 21.82 7.75 14.14
N ALA A 285 21.08 6.91 13.41
CA ALA A 285 21.41 6.55 12.03
C ALA A 285 21.39 7.78 11.10
N ARG A 286 20.38 8.63 11.19
CA ARG A 286 20.28 9.90 10.43
C ARG A 286 21.41 10.86 10.78
N LYS A 287 21.74 11.00 12.06
CA LYS A 287 22.85 11.83 12.53
C LYS A 287 24.16 11.34 11.96
N ASN A 288 24.44 10.03 12.06
CA ASN A 288 25.66 9.43 11.54
C ASN A 288 25.78 9.58 10.02
N ALA A 289 24.68 9.37 9.27
CA ALA A 289 24.65 9.58 7.82
C ALA A 289 24.91 11.04 7.43
N SER A 290 24.38 12.00 8.19
CA SER A 290 24.63 13.42 7.97
C SER A 290 26.08 13.79 8.28
N GLU A 291 26.63 13.31 9.39
CA GLU A 291 28.02 13.53 9.79
C GLU A 291 29.00 12.89 8.80
N GLU A 292 28.71 11.69 8.30
CA GLU A 292 29.50 11.03 7.26
C GLU A 292 29.58 11.90 6.00
N CYS A 293 28.48 12.45 5.52
CA CYS A 293 28.47 13.30 4.33
C CYS A 293 29.16 14.66 4.53
N ILE A 294 29.26 15.12 5.77
CA ILE A 294 30.04 16.33 6.10
C ILE A 294 31.55 16.01 6.13
N ASN A 295 31.92 14.91 6.77
CA ASN A 295 33.31 14.54 7.04
C ASN A 295 33.97 13.83 5.84
N GLU A 296 33.21 13.03 5.08
CA GLU A 296 33.66 12.23 3.93
C GLU A 296 32.80 12.52 2.68
N PRO A 297 32.79 13.76 2.15
CA PRO A 297 31.88 14.17 1.07
C PRO A 297 32.03 13.33 -0.20
N GLU A 298 33.23 12.91 -0.57
CA GLU A 298 33.47 12.09 -1.77
C GLU A 298 32.88 10.68 -1.63
N LYS A 299 32.91 10.11 -0.44
CA LYS A 299 32.26 8.83 -0.15
C LYS A 299 30.72 8.92 -0.27
N CYS A 300 30.14 10.01 0.21
CA CYS A 300 28.71 10.27 0.01
C CYS A 300 28.39 10.54 -1.46
N LYS A 301 29.19 11.35 -2.15
CA LYS A 301 29.01 11.65 -3.57
C LYS A 301 29.00 10.38 -4.43
N ALA A 302 29.89 9.43 -4.16
CA ALA A 302 29.97 8.15 -4.87
C ALA A 302 28.69 7.30 -4.77
N ARG A 303 27.82 7.55 -3.79
CA ARG A 303 26.53 6.88 -3.63
C ARG A 303 25.42 7.49 -4.48
N TYR A 304 25.64 8.68 -5.05
CA TYR A 304 24.62 9.42 -5.78
C TYR A 304 24.97 9.50 -7.27
N TYR A 305 24.29 8.72 -8.08
CA TYR A 305 24.48 8.67 -9.53
C TYR A 305 23.16 8.30 -10.20
N VAL A 306 23.09 8.47 -11.51
CA VAL A 306 21.95 8.02 -12.32
C VAL A 306 22.25 6.62 -12.84
N SER A 307 21.35 5.67 -12.63
CA SER A 307 21.50 4.28 -13.04
C SER A 307 20.51 3.91 -14.13
N GLU A 308 20.99 3.36 -15.24
CA GLU A 308 20.14 2.81 -16.31
C GLU A 308 19.28 1.65 -15.79
N VAL A 309 19.83 0.80 -14.90
CA VAL A 309 19.11 -0.31 -14.26
C VAL A 309 17.86 0.21 -13.55
N ASP A 310 18.02 1.24 -12.71
CA ASP A 310 16.93 1.78 -11.90
C ASP A 310 15.86 2.44 -12.76
N MET A 311 16.25 3.16 -13.80
CA MET A 311 15.31 3.77 -14.73
C MET A 311 14.51 2.72 -15.50
N LEU A 312 15.17 1.77 -16.15
CA LEU A 312 14.50 0.73 -16.93
C LEU A 312 13.59 -0.14 -16.09
N LYS A 313 14.01 -0.48 -14.87
CA LYS A 313 13.20 -1.24 -13.91
C LYS A 313 11.97 -0.46 -13.46
N ALA A 314 12.12 0.83 -13.13
CA ALA A 314 11.01 1.68 -12.75
C ALA A 314 10.01 1.89 -13.89
N ILE A 315 10.50 2.11 -15.11
CA ILE A 315 9.65 2.28 -16.30
C ILE A 315 8.86 1.01 -16.58
N ARG A 316 9.51 -0.16 -16.56
CA ARG A 316 8.81 -1.43 -16.76
C ARG A 316 7.68 -1.63 -15.74
N TYR A 317 7.95 -1.36 -14.47
CA TYR A 317 6.94 -1.43 -13.44
C TYR A 317 5.79 -0.43 -13.68
N ALA A 318 6.12 0.82 -14.03
CA ALA A 318 5.16 1.87 -14.34
C ALA A 318 4.21 1.47 -15.48
N ILE A 319 4.75 0.94 -16.58
CA ILE A 319 3.96 0.62 -17.77
C ILE A 319 3.22 -0.72 -17.61
N LEU A 320 3.91 -1.77 -17.16
CA LEU A 320 3.32 -3.10 -17.12
C LEU A 320 2.42 -3.33 -15.89
N ARG A 321 2.80 -2.76 -14.73
CA ARG A 321 2.14 -3.06 -13.46
C ARG A 321 1.16 -1.98 -13.01
N GLU A 322 1.60 -0.72 -12.97
CA GLU A 322 0.74 0.38 -12.52
C GLU A 322 -0.43 0.63 -13.48
N THR A 323 -0.17 0.58 -14.79
CA THR A 323 -1.22 0.75 -15.81
C THR A 323 -2.30 -0.33 -15.70
N ALA A 324 -1.93 -1.57 -15.42
CA ALA A 324 -2.87 -2.69 -15.34
C ALA A 324 -3.39 -2.96 -13.91
N ARG A 325 -3.01 -2.17 -12.93
CA ARG A 325 -3.27 -2.42 -11.51
C ARG A 325 -4.76 -2.56 -11.17
N THR A 326 -5.59 -1.70 -11.71
CA THR A 326 -7.03 -1.69 -11.40
C THR A 326 -7.84 -2.73 -12.16
N GLY A 327 -7.32 -3.27 -13.25
CA GLY A 327 -8.09 -4.09 -14.19
C GLY A 327 -9.11 -3.30 -15.02
N ALA A 328 -9.25 -2.00 -14.79
CA ALA A 328 -10.14 -1.15 -15.59
C ALA A 328 -9.58 -1.02 -17.01
N PRO A 329 -10.45 -1.04 -18.04
CA PRO A 329 -10.00 -0.88 -19.42
C PRO A 329 -9.39 0.51 -19.65
N LEU A 330 -8.51 0.57 -20.64
CA LEU A 330 -7.93 1.81 -21.13
C LEU A 330 -8.90 2.47 -22.12
N SER A 331 -9.35 3.68 -21.80
CA SER A 331 -10.29 4.47 -22.63
C SER A 331 -10.22 5.94 -22.24
N GLY A 332 -10.60 6.84 -23.12
CA GLY A 332 -10.67 8.28 -22.83
C GLY A 332 -9.39 8.86 -22.23
N SER A 333 -9.51 9.56 -21.11
CA SER A 333 -8.39 10.31 -20.51
C SER A 333 -7.23 9.42 -20.04
N ASN A 334 -7.50 8.21 -19.53
CA ASN A 334 -6.41 7.32 -19.12
C ASN A 334 -5.65 6.75 -20.33
N LEU A 335 -6.35 6.47 -21.46
CA LEU A 335 -5.71 6.04 -22.70
C LEU A 335 -4.83 7.16 -23.28
N THR A 336 -5.33 8.41 -23.28
CA THR A 336 -4.56 9.59 -23.69
C THR A 336 -3.32 9.80 -22.82
N ALA A 337 -3.46 9.65 -21.50
CA ALA A 337 -2.35 9.77 -20.56
C ALA A 337 -1.27 8.72 -20.79
N LEU A 338 -1.67 7.48 -21.05
CA LEU A 338 -0.74 6.38 -21.34
C LEU A 338 -0.01 6.60 -22.67
N HIS A 339 -0.75 6.96 -23.72
CA HIS A 339 -0.17 7.29 -25.02
C HIS A 339 0.86 8.42 -24.91
N GLY A 340 0.50 9.52 -24.23
CA GLY A 340 1.40 10.66 -24.02
C GLY A 340 2.67 10.28 -23.25
N PHE A 341 2.56 9.41 -22.26
CA PHE A 341 3.73 8.95 -21.48
C PHE A 341 4.63 8.02 -22.30
N LEU A 342 4.07 7.09 -23.08
CA LEU A 342 4.83 6.24 -24.00
C LEU A 342 5.54 7.06 -25.07
N SER A 343 4.88 8.09 -25.62
CA SER A 343 5.50 9.04 -26.56
C SER A 343 6.67 9.78 -25.90
N SER A 344 6.49 10.25 -24.67
CA SER A 344 7.56 10.93 -23.92
C SER A 344 8.75 10.01 -23.65
N LEU A 345 8.51 8.73 -23.34
CA LEU A 345 9.56 7.72 -23.16
C LEU A 345 10.28 7.43 -24.49
N HIS A 346 9.53 7.30 -25.58
CA HIS A 346 10.13 7.10 -26.91
C HIS A 346 11.01 8.29 -27.33
N ASP A 347 10.52 9.51 -27.15
CA ASP A 347 11.17 10.71 -27.69
C ASP A 347 12.35 11.18 -26.84
N HIS A 348 12.31 10.94 -25.51
CA HIS A 348 13.21 11.60 -24.56
C HIS A 348 13.95 10.64 -23.62
N LEU A 349 13.77 9.30 -23.71
CA LEU A 349 14.59 8.41 -22.89
C LEU A 349 16.06 8.50 -23.33
N PRO A 350 17.00 8.85 -22.44
CA PRO A 350 18.40 8.87 -22.82
C PRO A 350 18.90 7.47 -23.17
N THR A 351 19.58 7.36 -24.31
CA THR A 351 20.17 6.09 -24.73
C THR A 351 21.61 5.99 -24.29
N VAL A 352 21.96 4.87 -23.66
CA VAL A 352 23.30 4.57 -23.14
C VAL A 352 23.85 3.38 -23.89
N THR A 353 25.06 3.54 -24.45
CA THR A 353 25.77 2.45 -25.13
C THR A 353 26.96 2.02 -24.26
N PHE A 354 27.04 0.75 -23.95
CA PHE A 354 28.16 0.17 -23.25
C PHE A 354 28.96 -0.75 -24.19
N HIS A 355 30.26 -0.53 -24.26
CA HIS A 355 31.19 -1.38 -25.01
C HIS A 355 31.93 -2.28 -24.02
N GLY A 356 31.60 -3.58 -23.99
CA GLY A 356 32.27 -4.58 -23.14
C GLY A 356 33.59 -5.05 -23.75
N ASP A 357 34.39 -5.78 -22.96
CA ASP A 357 35.71 -6.26 -23.34
C ASP A 357 35.71 -7.35 -24.46
N GLU A 358 34.56 -7.94 -24.78
CA GLU A 358 34.41 -9.01 -25.77
C GLU A 358 33.54 -8.63 -26.97
N GLU A 359 33.72 -7.48 -27.59
CA GLU A 359 32.89 -7.01 -28.73
C GLU A 359 31.36 -6.93 -28.47
N GLN A 360 30.90 -7.17 -27.22
CA GLN A 360 29.49 -7.04 -26.86
C GLN A 360 29.13 -5.58 -26.62
N THR A 361 28.48 -4.98 -27.62
CA THR A 361 27.81 -3.70 -27.42
C THR A 361 26.43 -3.92 -26.81
N LEU A 362 26.23 -3.48 -25.56
CA LEU A 362 24.93 -3.50 -24.92
C LEU A 362 24.27 -2.13 -25.08
N ASN A 363 23.07 -2.13 -25.63
CA ASN A 363 22.29 -0.90 -25.89
C ASN A 363 20.84 -1.11 -25.41
N ARG A 364 20.68 -1.31 -24.11
CA ARG A 364 19.38 -1.69 -23.52
C ARG A 364 18.38 -0.56 -23.54
N SER A 365 18.81 0.67 -23.28
CA SER A 365 17.93 1.83 -23.36
C SER A 365 17.41 2.06 -24.77
N SER A 366 18.23 1.88 -25.81
CA SER A 366 17.74 1.93 -27.20
C SER A 366 16.74 0.81 -27.52
N ALA A 367 17.00 -0.40 -27.06
CA ALA A 367 16.03 -1.50 -27.20
C ALA A 367 14.72 -1.22 -26.45
N ALA A 368 14.79 -0.61 -25.26
CA ALA A 368 13.59 -0.17 -24.52
C ALA A 368 12.82 0.91 -25.29
N VAL A 369 13.50 1.88 -25.92
CA VAL A 369 12.87 2.88 -26.81
C VAL A 369 12.09 2.21 -27.94
N THR A 370 12.62 1.12 -28.53
CA THR A 370 11.90 0.33 -29.54
C THR A 370 10.61 -0.28 -28.99
N VAL A 371 10.62 -0.76 -27.73
CA VAL A 371 9.39 -1.25 -27.05
C VAL A 371 8.36 -0.12 -26.94
N PHE A 372 8.79 1.08 -26.52
CA PHE A 372 7.87 2.21 -26.36
C PHE A 372 7.32 2.69 -27.69
N ALA A 373 8.14 2.74 -28.75
CA ALA A 373 7.68 3.02 -30.12
C ALA A 373 6.58 2.04 -30.54
N ARG A 374 6.83 0.73 -30.40
CA ARG A 374 5.83 -0.30 -30.74
C ARG A 374 4.54 -0.14 -29.94
N MET A 375 4.64 0.12 -28.63
CA MET A 375 3.46 0.28 -27.78
C MET A 375 2.67 1.54 -28.11
N ARG A 376 3.35 2.66 -28.40
CA ARG A 376 2.72 3.89 -28.86
C ARG A 376 1.96 3.65 -30.17
N ASP A 377 2.64 3.09 -31.17
CA ASP A 377 2.08 2.83 -32.50
C ASP A 377 0.88 1.86 -32.39
N TRP A 378 0.98 0.83 -31.53
CA TRP A 378 -0.13 -0.09 -31.28
C TRP A 378 -1.34 0.62 -30.65
N LEU A 379 -1.15 1.54 -29.73
CA LEU A 379 -2.25 2.34 -29.17
C LEU A 379 -2.87 3.25 -30.26
N GLU A 380 -2.06 3.82 -31.15
CA GLU A 380 -2.54 4.62 -32.28
C GLU A 380 -3.34 3.76 -33.28
N GLU A 381 -2.88 2.55 -33.61
CA GLU A 381 -3.61 1.56 -34.39
C GLU A 381 -4.98 1.22 -33.78
N LYS A 382 -5.09 1.25 -32.44
CA LYS A 382 -6.34 1.03 -31.69
C LYS A 382 -7.21 2.28 -31.62
N GLY A 383 -6.75 3.43 -32.08
CA GLY A 383 -7.53 4.67 -32.12
C GLY A 383 -7.29 5.61 -30.93
N ALA A 384 -6.17 5.50 -30.21
CA ALA A 384 -5.87 6.37 -29.07
C ALA A 384 -5.87 7.87 -29.39
N LEU A 385 -5.62 8.24 -30.65
CA LEU A 385 -5.65 9.62 -31.15
C LEU A 385 -6.99 10.05 -31.78
N ALA A 386 -8.01 9.17 -31.76
CA ALA A 386 -9.33 9.51 -32.26
C ALA A 386 -9.96 10.64 -31.44
N SER A 387 -10.72 11.52 -32.09
CA SER A 387 -11.44 12.61 -31.41
C SER A 387 -12.51 12.13 -30.43
N ASP A 388 -12.98 10.89 -30.59
CA ASP A 388 -13.90 10.18 -29.69
C ASP A 388 -13.21 8.92 -29.13
N ASN A 389 -12.12 9.11 -28.43
CA ASN A 389 -11.39 7.99 -27.81
C ASN A 389 -12.09 7.44 -26.56
N ASP A 390 -13.17 8.05 -26.07
CA ASP A 390 -14.03 7.51 -25.03
C ASP A 390 -14.78 6.26 -25.50
N SER A 391 -15.04 6.13 -26.79
CA SER A 391 -15.62 4.93 -27.40
C SER A 391 -14.62 3.78 -27.57
N ILE A 392 -13.32 4.08 -27.49
CA ILE A 392 -12.24 3.10 -27.61
C ILE A 392 -12.03 2.43 -26.25
N VAL A 393 -12.12 1.11 -26.23
CA VAL A 393 -11.95 0.31 -25.01
C VAL A 393 -10.89 -0.76 -25.27
N ILE A 394 -9.74 -0.65 -24.60
CA ILE A 394 -8.64 -1.61 -24.68
C ILE A 394 -8.54 -2.35 -23.34
N SER A 395 -8.60 -3.68 -23.37
CA SER A 395 -8.42 -4.45 -22.13
C SER A 395 -6.97 -4.33 -21.63
N VAL A 396 -6.78 -4.30 -20.32
CA VAL A 396 -5.44 -4.27 -19.74
C VAL A 396 -4.66 -5.56 -20.01
N ASP A 397 -5.36 -6.68 -20.20
CA ASP A 397 -4.73 -7.96 -20.52
C ASP A 397 -4.17 -7.96 -21.96
N ASP A 398 -4.90 -7.38 -22.92
CA ASP A 398 -4.39 -7.20 -24.29
C ASP A 398 -3.20 -6.25 -24.31
N PHE A 399 -3.26 -5.16 -23.55
CA PHE A 399 -2.15 -4.23 -23.39
C PHE A 399 -0.91 -4.90 -22.80
N GLN A 400 -1.06 -5.67 -21.72
CA GLN A 400 0.05 -6.40 -21.10
C GLN A 400 0.66 -7.44 -22.05
N LYS A 401 -0.19 -8.18 -22.77
CA LYS A 401 0.25 -9.17 -23.76
C LYS A 401 1.07 -8.52 -24.87
N GLU A 402 0.61 -7.41 -25.43
CA GLU A 402 1.34 -6.68 -26.47
C GLU A 402 2.66 -6.13 -25.94
N PHE A 403 2.68 -5.59 -24.71
CA PHE A 403 3.91 -5.10 -24.08
C PHE A 403 4.94 -6.22 -23.92
N LEU A 404 4.54 -7.38 -23.42
CA LEU A 404 5.44 -8.53 -23.25
C LEU A 404 5.97 -9.05 -24.58
N LEU A 405 5.13 -9.05 -25.63
CA LEU A 405 5.56 -9.40 -26.99
C LEU A 405 6.56 -8.38 -27.55
N ALA A 406 6.32 -7.10 -27.34
CA ALA A 406 7.24 -6.03 -27.75
C ALA A 406 8.57 -6.11 -26.98
N GLU A 407 8.52 -6.42 -25.68
CA GLU A 407 9.69 -6.66 -24.83
C GLU A 407 10.54 -7.83 -25.34
N GLU A 408 9.90 -8.97 -25.63
CA GLU A 408 10.56 -10.16 -26.19
C GLU A 408 11.21 -9.87 -27.54
N ASN A 409 10.48 -9.23 -28.46
CA ASN A 409 10.97 -8.88 -29.79
C ASN A 409 12.16 -7.90 -29.75
N ALA A 410 12.24 -7.05 -28.74
CA ALA A 410 13.36 -6.14 -28.50
C ALA A 410 14.52 -6.78 -27.72
N GLY A 411 14.48 -8.09 -27.44
CA GLY A 411 15.53 -8.81 -26.76
C GLY A 411 15.55 -8.63 -25.23
N ASN A 412 14.38 -8.39 -24.61
CA ASN A 412 14.19 -8.26 -23.16
C ASN A 412 15.12 -7.20 -22.54
N PRO A 413 14.96 -5.93 -22.90
CA PRO A 413 15.88 -4.87 -22.46
C PRO A 413 15.78 -4.54 -20.95
N PHE A 414 14.67 -4.89 -20.31
CA PHE A 414 14.42 -4.49 -18.92
C PHE A 414 15.06 -5.44 -17.92
N PRO A 415 15.63 -4.90 -16.82
CA PRO A 415 16.20 -5.72 -15.76
C PRO A 415 15.13 -6.57 -15.06
N ILE A 416 15.42 -7.84 -14.84
CA ILE A 416 14.59 -8.79 -14.06
C ILE A 416 15.08 -8.95 -12.61
N THR A 417 16.20 -8.32 -12.25
CA THR A 417 16.80 -8.43 -10.92
C THR A 417 15.90 -7.83 -9.84
N ILE A 418 15.88 -8.44 -8.67
CA ILE A 418 15.12 -7.95 -7.50
C ILE A 418 15.76 -6.67 -6.95
N GLU A 419 17.10 -6.60 -6.95
CA GLU A 419 17.85 -5.51 -6.34
C GLU A 419 17.82 -4.23 -7.22
N TRP A 420 17.79 -3.08 -6.55
CA TRP A 420 18.01 -1.77 -7.14
C TRP A 420 19.50 -1.44 -7.10
N ASP A 421 19.97 -0.60 -8.02
CA ASP A 421 21.38 -0.15 -8.04
C ASP A 421 21.55 1.10 -7.14
N HIS A 422 21.48 2.32 -7.68
CA HIS A 422 21.50 3.54 -6.88
C HIS A 422 20.26 3.70 -5.99
N CYS A 423 19.10 3.30 -6.47
CA CYS A 423 17.85 3.39 -5.74
C CYS A 423 17.67 2.32 -4.64
N LYS A 424 18.68 1.52 -4.37
CA LYS A 424 18.72 0.64 -3.20
C LYS A 424 18.68 1.47 -1.93
N GLY A 425 17.73 1.16 -1.04
CA GLY A 425 17.62 1.81 0.27
C GLY A 425 18.45 1.11 1.35
N SER A 426 18.44 1.68 2.57
CA SER A 426 19.03 1.04 3.76
C SER A 426 18.34 -0.29 4.10
N THR A 427 17.07 -0.43 3.73
CA THR A 427 16.31 -1.68 3.74
C THR A 427 15.63 -1.87 2.38
N ARG A 428 15.18 -3.09 2.09
CA ARG A 428 14.50 -3.42 0.83
C ARG A 428 13.19 -2.66 0.61
N GLN A 429 12.58 -2.14 1.68
CA GLN A 429 11.32 -1.37 1.64
C GLN A 429 11.54 0.12 1.37
N MET A 430 12.78 0.61 1.47
CA MET A 430 13.12 2.02 1.32
C MET A 430 13.55 2.34 -0.11
N ARG A 431 13.26 3.56 -0.58
CA ARG A 431 13.62 4.12 -1.90
C ARG A 431 12.99 3.37 -3.08
N GLY A 432 13.68 2.40 -3.67
CA GLY A 432 13.16 1.50 -4.71
C GLY A 432 12.46 2.20 -5.89
N TYR A 433 11.26 1.73 -6.22
CA TYR A 433 10.47 2.17 -7.38
C TYR A 433 10.26 3.69 -7.46
N SER A 434 9.89 4.34 -6.35
CA SER A 434 9.66 5.79 -6.35
C SER A 434 10.94 6.58 -6.68
N CYS A 435 12.10 6.10 -6.22
CA CYS A 435 13.40 6.69 -6.54
C CYS A 435 13.72 6.54 -8.04
N GLY A 436 13.57 5.32 -8.60
CA GLY A 436 13.80 5.08 -10.03
C GLY A 436 12.87 5.90 -10.93
N LEU A 437 11.61 6.06 -10.52
CA LEU A 437 10.63 6.86 -11.27
C LEU A 437 10.99 8.36 -11.28
N TRP A 438 11.38 8.93 -10.14
CA TRP A 438 11.87 10.32 -10.09
C TRP A 438 13.13 10.52 -10.92
N THR A 439 14.07 9.56 -10.85
CA THR A 439 15.28 9.58 -11.68
C THR A 439 14.94 9.58 -13.16
N THR A 440 13.98 8.74 -13.57
CA THR A 440 13.46 8.71 -14.95
C THR A 440 12.90 10.05 -15.39
N PHE A 441 12.01 10.67 -14.60
CA PHE A 441 11.41 11.96 -14.94
C PHE A 441 12.45 13.05 -15.12
N HIS A 442 13.46 13.10 -14.26
CA HIS A 442 14.57 14.05 -14.41
C HIS A 442 15.42 13.78 -15.66
N ALA A 443 15.76 12.52 -15.92
CA ALA A 443 16.54 12.15 -17.10
C ALA A 443 15.79 12.48 -18.40
N LEU A 444 14.48 12.18 -18.50
CA LEU A 444 13.64 12.57 -19.62
C LEU A 444 13.63 14.08 -19.84
N SER A 445 13.47 14.86 -18.76
CA SER A 445 13.37 16.32 -18.87
C SER A 445 14.68 16.99 -19.29
N VAL A 446 15.81 16.48 -18.81
CA VAL A 446 17.13 16.95 -19.23
C VAL A 446 17.42 16.57 -20.68
N THR A 447 17.06 15.35 -21.11
CA THR A 447 17.22 14.91 -22.49
C THR A 447 16.35 15.73 -23.44
N ALA A 448 15.08 15.99 -23.09
CA ALA A 448 14.19 16.86 -23.86
C ALA A 448 14.80 18.27 -24.04
N TYR A 449 15.34 18.84 -22.97
CA TYR A 449 16.03 20.13 -23.05
C TYR A 449 17.23 20.09 -24.01
N ARG A 450 18.10 19.09 -23.86
CA ARG A 450 19.32 18.98 -24.71
C ARG A 450 19.01 18.77 -26.19
N GLN A 451 17.94 18.06 -26.51
CA GLN A 451 17.50 17.83 -27.89
C GLN A 451 17.07 19.13 -28.62
N LYS A 452 16.61 20.13 -27.86
CA LYS A 452 16.02 21.37 -28.34
C LYS A 452 16.70 22.63 -27.81
N GLU A 453 17.90 22.52 -27.26
CA GLU A 453 18.62 23.63 -26.61
C GLU A 453 18.76 24.88 -27.53
N ASN A 454 18.77 24.70 -28.85
CA ASN A 454 18.87 25.76 -29.83
C ASN A 454 17.50 26.27 -30.35
N GLU A 455 16.39 25.70 -29.87
CA GLU A 455 15.04 26.13 -30.27
C GLU A 455 14.47 27.11 -29.23
N THR A 456 14.28 28.38 -29.62
CA THR A 456 13.82 29.43 -28.68
C THR A 456 12.32 29.38 -28.36
N ASP A 457 11.51 28.71 -29.20
CA ASP A 457 10.04 28.74 -29.12
C ASP A 457 9.40 27.43 -28.61
N SER A 458 10.20 26.48 -28.11
CA SER A 458 9.68 25.21 -27.58
C SER A 458 9.04 25.39 -26.19
N SER A 459 7.85 24.80 -26.02
CA SER A 459 7.14 24.80 -24.73
C SER A 459 7.66 23.70 -23.79
N PRO A 460 7.84 23.97 -22.49
CA PRO A 460 8.17 22.93 -21.49
C PRO A 460 7.00 22.04 -21.13
N LEU A 461 5.77 22.47 -21.40
CA LEU A 461 4.54 21.85 -20.88
C LEU A 461 4.22 20.46 -21.43
N PRO A 462 4.46 20.11 -22.72
CA PRO A 462 4.04 18.80 -23.22
C PRO A 462 4.58 17.62 -22.42
N LEU A 463 5.90 17.58 -22.15
CA LEU A 463 6.51 16.52 -21.32
C LEU A 463 6.03 16.57 -19.88
N LEU A 464 6.00 17.75 -19.26
CA LEU A 464 5.57 17.93 -17.88
C LEU A 464 4.10 17.52 -17.68
N THR A 465 3.24 17.86 -18.64
CA THR A 465 1.82 17.46 -18.61
C THR A 465 1.66 15.97 -18.80
N SER A 466 2.44 15.35 -19.67
CA SER A 466 2.46 13.90 -19.88
C SER A 466 2.82 13.16 -18.59
N ILE A 467 3.87 13.60 -17.89
CA ILE A 467 4.26 13.03 -16.58
C ILE A 467 3.13 13.20 -15.56
N ARG A 468 2.54 14.41 -15.45
CA ARG A 468 1.44 14.67 -14.51
C ARG A 468 0.23 13.80 -14.80
N SER A 469 -0.18 13.69 -16.05
CA SER A 469 -1.34 12.89 -16.46
C SER A 469 -1.12 11.40 -16.18
N TRP A 470 0.09 10.88 -16.42
CA TRP A 470 0.41 9.51 -16.05
C TRP A 470 0.33 9.29 -14.54
N VAL A 471 0.89 10.20 -13.74
CA VAL A 471 0.79 10.13 -12.26
C VAL A 471 -0.66 10.15 -11.81
N GLU A 472 -1.49 11.00 -12.38
CA GLU A 472 -2.91 11.15 -12.07
C GLU A 472 -3.70 9.86 -12.25
N HIS A 473 -3.49 9.20 -13.39
CA HIS A 473 -4.31 8.05 -13.77
C HIS A 473 -3.78 6.71 -13.24
N PHE A 474 -2.45 6.58 -13.10
CA PHE A 474 -1.84 5.27 -12.88
C PHE A 474 -1.05 5.12 -11.58
N PHE A 475 -0.50 6.19 -11.00
CA PHE A 475 0.34 6.05 -9.81
C PHE A 475 -0.46 5.58 -8.59
N GLY A 476 -0.12 4.39 -8.06
CA GLY A 476 -0.93 3.67 -7.08
C GLY A 476 -0.92 4.23 -5.65
N CYS A 477 0.13 4.96 -5.24
CA CYS A 477 0.17 5.57 -3.92
C CYS A 477 -0.78 6.78 -3.87
N LEU A 478 -2.02 6.59 -3.38
CA LEU A 478 -3.07 7.62 -3.37
C LEU A 478 -2.60 8.94 -2.75
N HIS A 479 -2.06 8.89 -1.54
CA HIS A 479 -1.60 10.08 -0.83
C HIS A 479 -0.46 10.82 -1.56
N CYS A 480 0.47 10.05 -2.18
CA CYS A 480 1.56 10.63 -2.96
C CYS A 480 1.03 11.30 -4.22
N ARG A 481 0.10 10.65 -4.93
CA ARG A 481 -0.58 11.15 -6.12
C ARG A 481 -1.35 12.44 -5.83
N ASP A 482 -2.20 12.44 -4.82
CA ASP A 482 -3.01 13.60 -4.42
C ASP A 482 -2.14 14.79 -4.03
N HIS A 483 -1.02 14.52 -3.35
CA HIS A 483 -0.06 15.57 -2.99
C HIS A 483 0.64 16.14 -4.22
N PHE A 484 1.08 15.28 -5.15
CA PHE A 484 1.72 15.69 -6.39
C PHE A 484 0.77 16.52 -7.27
N LEU A 485 -0.47 16.06 -7.43
CA LEU A 485 -1.49 16.79 -8.19
C LEU A 485 -1.82 18.14 -7.55
N ARG A 486 -2.03 18.19 -6.23
CA ARG A 486 -2.25 19.46 -5.52
C ARG A 486 -1.08 20.43 -5.68
N MET A 487 0.14 19.91 -5.62
CA MET A 487 1.34 20.71 -5.83
C MET A 487 1.36 21.29 -7.23
N THR A 488 1.24 20.46 -8.26
CA THR A 488 1.40 20.85 -9.66
C THR A 488 0.22 21.64 -10.23
N THR A 489 -0.93 21.71 -9.51
CA THR A 489 -2.12 22.47 -9.94
C THR A 489 -2.46 23.67 -9.08
N LYS A 490 -2.06 23.68 -7.78
CA LYS A 490 -2.49 24.69 -6.81
C LYS A 490 -1.35 25.42 -6.12
N THR A 491 -0.41 24.68 -5.46
CA THR A 491 0.60 25.31 -4.62
C THR A 491 1.88 25.70 -5.37
N PHE A 492 2.17 25.02 -6.46
CA PHE A 492 3.25 25.30 -7.39
C PHE A 492 2.77 24.96 -8.82
N PRO A 493 1.82 25.75 -9.38
CA PRO A 493 1.11 25.40 -10.60
C PRO A 493 2.05 25.37 -11.80
N MET A 494 2.07 24.24 -12.49
CA MET A 494 2.97 23.96 -13.61
C MET A 494 2.82 24.99 -14.75
N GLU A 495 1.60 25.34 -15.10
CA GLU A 495 1.28 26.26 -16.18
C GLU A 495 1.67 27.72 -15.86
N ILE A 496 1.87 28.04 -14.59
CA ILE A 496 2.32 29.37 -14.12
C ILE A 496 3.84 29.42 -14.02
N GLU A 497 4.44 28.36 -13.51
CA GLU A 497 5.86 28.33 -13.11
C GLU A 497 6.78 27.92 -14.27
N ALA A 498 6.31 27.08 -15.20
CA ALA A 498 7.09 26.62 -16.35
C ALA A 498 6.78 27.46 -17.61
N LYS A 499 7.59 28.48 -17.86
CA LYS A 499 7.39 29.44 -18.96
C LYS A 499 8.43 29.32 -20.07
N LYS A 500 9.67 29.08 -19.69
CA LYS A 500 10.79 28.95 -20.62
C LYS A 500 11.04 27.48 -20.89
N PHE A 501 11.64 27.15 -22.01
CA PHE A 501 11.92 25.76 -22.34
C PHE A 501 12.84 25.08 -21.32
N GLU A 502 13.80 25.78 -20.74
CA GLU A 502 14.65 25.28 -19.66
C GLU A 502 13.88 24.87 -18.40
N ASP A 503 12.66 25.40 -18.21
CA ASP A 503 11.81 25.04 -17.08
C ASP A 503 11.34 23.57 -17.18
N VAL A 504 11.50 22.89 -18.32
CA VAL A 504 11.16 21.46 -18.45
C VAL A 504 11.85 20.62 -17.39
N PHE A 505 13.11 20.89 -17.06
CA PHE A 505 13.84 20.18 -16.00
C PHE A 505 13.96 20.99 -14.69
N LEU A 506 13.99 22.32 -14.75
CA LEU A 506 14.07 23.18 -13.56
C LEU A 506 12.78 23.09 -12.74
N TYR A 507 11.61 23.01 -13.38
CA TYR A 507 10.35 22.82 -12.67
C TYR A 507 10.34 21.50 -11.88
N LEU A 508 10.72 20.38 -12.51
CA LEU A 508 10.76 19.07 -11.84
C LEU A 508 11.76 19.06 -10.67
N TRP A 509 12.91 19.71 -10.83
CA TRP A 509 13.88 19.88 -9.75
C TRP A 509 13.28 20.63 -8.55
N LYS A 510 12.61 21.78 -8.78
CA LYS A 510 11.95 22.56 -7.74
C LYS A 510 10.82 21.73 -7.09
N ALA A 511 9.97 21.09 -7.88
CA ALA A 511 8.88 20.24 -7.42
C ALA A 511 9.38 19.07 -6.54
N HIS A 512 10.46 18.40 -6.95
CA HIS A 512 11.06 17.32 -6.16
C HIS A 512 11.63 17.84 -4.82
N ASN A 513 12.21 19.04 -4.80
CA ASN A 513 12.67 19.67 -3.57
C ASN A 513 11.53 20.05 -2.62
N VAL A 514 10.36 20.44 -3.13
CA VAL A 514 9.13 20.60 -2.30
C VAL A 514 8.75 19.27 -1.65
N VAL A 515 8.80 18.15 -2.39
CA VAL A 515 8.53 16.81 -1.85
C VAL A 515 9.59 16.43 -0.81
N ASN A 516 10.88 16.66 -1.08
CA ASN A 516 11.96 16.39 -0.13
C ASN A 516 11.80 17.17 1.18
N ALA A 517 11.46 18.46 1.11
CA ALA A 517 11.21 19.29 2.29
C ALA A 517 10.08 18.75 3.15
N ARG A 518 9.01 18.28 2.52
CA ARG A 518 7.86 17.69 3.21
C ARG A 518 8.16 16.37 3.91
N LEU A 519 8.98 15.53 3.28
CA LEU A 519 9.29 14.16 3.77
C LEU A 519 10.50 14.12 4.71
N LYS A 520 11.29 15.21 4.77
CA LYS A 520 12.46 15.29 5.62
C LYS A 520 12.09 15.07 7.10
N GLY A 521 12.81 14.17 7.76
CA GLY A 521 12.63 13.84 9.16
C GLY A 521 11.41 12.97 9.47
N ARG A 522 10.64 12.55 8.43
CA ARG A 522 9.51 11.64 8.64
C ARG A 522 9.97 10.18 8.68
N ASP A 523 9.14 9.32 9.26
CA ASP A 523 9.32 7.86 9.34
C ASP A 523 9.52 7.16 7.98
N THR A 524 8.97 7.74 6.92
CA THR A 524 9.14 7.26 5.54
C THR A 524 10.48 7.66 4.91
N GLU A 525 11.28 8.51 5.57
CA GLU A 525 12.62 8.88 5.11
C GLU A 525 13.62 7.76 5.37
N ASP A 526 14.42 7.41 4.36
CA ASP A 526 15.51 6.45 4.53
C ASP A 526 16.61 7.06 5.42
N PRO A 527 16.97 6.43 6.55
CA PRO A 527 17.94 6.98 7.50
C PRO A 527 19.37 7.11 6.94
N MET A 528 19.70 6.37 5.87
CA MET A 528 21.00 6.44 5.20
C MET A 528 21.02 7.38 3.99
N PHE A 529 19.84 7.70 3.43
CA PHE A 529 19.66 8.55 2.25
C PHE A 529 18.69 9.70 2.56
N LEU A 530 19.21 10.67 3.32
CA LEU A 530 18.40 11.77 3.82
C LEU A 530 17.78 12.62 2.69
N LYS A 531 16.62 13.22 2.97
CA LYS A 531 15.92 14.13 2.06
C LYS A 531 16.57 15.53 2.08
N TYR A 532 17.73 15.63 1.45
CA TYR A 532 18.39 16.91 1.23
C TYR A 532 17.58 17.76 0.22
N GLN A 533 17.76 19.08 0.30
CA GLN A 533 17.49 19.94 -0.84
C GLN A 533 18.54 19.63 -1.91
N PHE A 534 18.09 19.18 -3.07
CA PHE A 534 19.00 18.73 -4.13
C PHE A 534 19.40 19.91 -5.04
N PRO A 535 20.67 20.03 -5.41
CA PRO A 535 21.80 19.18 -5.01
C PRO A 535 22.28 19.46 -3.59
N ALA A 536 22.61 18.38 -2.86
CA ALA A 536 23.27 18.52 -1.57
C ALA A 536 24.68 19.09 -1.72
N ARG A 537 25.22 19.74 -0.67
CA ARG A 537 26.54 20.40 -0.71
C ARG A 537 27.70 19.47 -1.12
N PHE A 538 27.62 18.20 -0.72
CA PHE A 538 28.65 17.21 -1.09
C PHE A 538 28.58 16.80 -2.57
N LEU A 539 27.45 17.03 -3.26
CA LEU A 539 27.32 16.82 -4.71
C LEU A 539 27.76 18.05 -5.51
N CYS A 540 27.46 19.23 -5.02
CA CYS A 540 27.80 20.50 -5.65
C CYS A 540 28.11 21.55 -4.58
N SER A 541 29.39 21.76 -4.32
CA SER A 541 29.84 22.70 -3.28
C SER A 541 29.51 24.16 -3.60
N ASN A 542 29.44 24.51 -4.88
CA ASN A 542 29.19 25.86 -5.38
C ASN A 542 27.74 26.15 -5.71
N CYS A 543 26.85 25.13 -5.68
CA CYS A 543 25.45 25.31 -5.96
C CYS A 543 24.75 25.99 -4.77
N THR A 544 24.05 27.07 -5.04
CA THR A 544 23.15 27.71 -4.07
C THR A 544 21.72 27.65 -4.59
N ALA A 545 20.77 27.28 -3.74
CA ALA A 545 19.36 27.09 -4.13
C ALA A 545 18.70 28.34 -4.75
N SER A 546 19.27 29.51 -4.50
CA SER A 546 18.82 30.80 -5.05
C SER A 546 19.50 31.19 -6.36
N ASP A 547 20.51 30.44 -6.81
CA ASP A 547 21.27 30.77 -8.01
C ASP A 547 21.18 29.64 -9.07
N GLU A 548 20.19 29.76 -9.95
CA GLU A 548 19.96 28.81 -11.03
C GLU A 548 21.13 28.70 -12.01
N SER A 549 22.01 29.73 -12.10
CA SER A 549 23.15 29.71 -13.00
C SER A 549 24.19 28.65 -12.63
N THR A 550 24.29 28.30 -11.34
CA THR A 550 25.18 27.25 -10.84
C THR A 550 24.50 25.87 -10.84
N ILE A 551 23.18 25.84 -10.64
CA ILE A 551 22.39 24.61 -10.54
C ILE A 551 22.13 24.00 -11.92
N LYS A 552 21.80 24.82 -12.91
CA LYS A 552 21.45 24.35 -14.27
C LYS A 552 22.55 23.48 -14.89
N PRO A 553 23.83 23.89 -14.97
CA PRO A 553 24.88 23.04 -15.50
C PRO A 553 25.06 21.74 -14.70
N PHE A 554 24.93 21.81 -13.37
CA PHE A 554 25.02 20.64 -12.52
C PHE A 554 23.91 19.62 -12.85
N LEU A 555 22.64 20.04 -12.95
CA LEU A 555 21.53 19.14 -13.24
C LEU A 555 21.68 18.50 -14.62
N ILE A 556 22.08 19.28 -15.64
CA ILE A 556 22.29 18.77 -16.98
C ILE A 556 23.38 17.69 -16.96
N ASN A 557 24.53 17.96 -16.36
CA ASN A 557 25.63 17.00 -16.27
C ASN A 557 25.23 15.76 -15.45
N TYR A 558 24.62 15.94 -14.29
CA TYR A 558 24.25 14.86 -13.39
C TYR A 558 23.28 13.86 -14.01
N TYR A 559 22.20 14.36 -14.68
CA TYR A 559 21.19 13.50 -15.29
C TYR A 559 21.56 13.03 -16.71
N SER A 560 22.67 13.50 -17.27
CA SER A 560 23.22 12.99 -18.52
C SER A 560 24.37 11.98 -18.31
N ASP A 561 24.99 11.95 -17.12
CA ASP A 561 26.02 10.98 -16.75
C ASP A 561 25.37 9.73 -16.16
N ILE A 562 24.95 8.82 -17.05
CA ILE A 562 24.17 7.64 -16.71
C ILE A 562 25.08 6.42 -16.68
N LYS A 563 25.12 5.74 -15.51
CA LYS A 563 25.83 4.48 -15.36
C LYS A 563 25.11 3.39 -16.14
N PRO A 564 25.77 2.72 -17.11
CA PRO A 564 25.14 1.74 -17.96
C PRO A 564 24.80 0.44 -17.22
N TYR A 565 23.80 -0.26 -17.74
CA TYR A 565 23.45 -1.60 -17.30
C TYR A 565 24.36 -2.64 -17.98
N THR A 566 25.32 -3.17 -17.23
CA THR A 566 26.39 -4.05 -17.73
C THR A 566 26.16 -5.54 -17.50
N ALA A 567 25.13 -5.96 -16.74
CA ALA A 567 24.88 -7.38 -16.49
C ALA A 567 24.51 -8.12 -17.78
N PRO A 568 24.99 -9.37 -17.98
CA PRO A 568 24.62 -10.20 -19.11
C PRO A 568 23.08 -10.38 -19.21
N VAL A 569 22.58 -10.57 -20.44
CA VAL A 569 21.20 -11.03 -20.61
C VAL A 569 21.10 -12.43 -20.05
N GLU A 570 20.44 -12.59 -18.89
CA GLU A 570 20.07 -13.94 -18.45
C GLU A 570 19.12 -14.51 -19.50
N LYS A 571 19.59 -15.54 -20.22
CA LYS A 571 18.69 -16.31 -21.08
C LYS A 571 17.58 -16.82 -20.18
N ALA A 572 16.33 -16.45 -20.47
CA ALA A 572 15.18 -17.02 -19.81
C ALA A 572 15.30 -18.54 -19.91
N ASN A 573 15.76 -19.17 -18.85
CA ASN A 573 15.71 -20.62 -18.74
C ASN A 573 14.23 -20.96 -18.71
N GLY A 574 13.75 -21.48 -19.86
CA GLY A 574 12.41 -21.97 -20.01
C GLY A 574 12.17 -23.15 -19.06
N ASN A 575 11.77 -22.83 -17.84
CA ASN A 575 11.04 -23.77 -17.00
C ASN A 575 9.56 -23.35 -17.06
N LYS A 576 8.86 -24.16 -17.87
CA LYS A 576 7.41 -24.20 -17.99
C LYS A 576 6.74 -24.51 -16.65
#